data_fb059d0eaace47ba026efb4424b3923c
#
_entry.id   fb059d0eaace47ba026efb4424b3923c
#
_cell.length_a   1.000
_cell.length_b   1.000
_cell.length_c   1.000
_cell.angle_alpha   90.00
_cell.angle_beta   90.00
_cell.angle_gamma   90.00
#
_symmetry.space_group_name_H-M   'P 1'
#
loop_
_entity.id
_entity.type
_entity.pdbx_description
1 polymer ?
#
loop_
_entity_poly.entity_id
_entity_poly.type
_entity_poly.pdbx_seq_one_letter_code
_entity_poly.pdbx_strand_id
1 'polypeptide(L)'
;MKTIIENKLSIQFNLDGFSFSVYNIISKKEVYFREYDFENSQVTPENLLLKIKDIFNTDSQLQNDFLSVLVIHQNNLSVLVPNRYFNEKELASYLNFNVKKLTIDYVAFDYLKVLESKNVYIPYININNYLFQNFGEFEYKHHSTVLIEKLLNTTN
;
A
#
# COMPACT_ATOMS: atom_id res chain seq x y z
N MET A 1 5.92 -32.75 -7.10
CA MET A 1 4.68 -32.31 -6.44
C MET A 1 4.42 -30.84 -6.71
N LYS A 2 3.26 -30.53 -7.25
CA LYS A 2 2.86 -29.13 -7.40
C LYS A 2 2.48 -28.57 -6.04
N THR A 3 3.20 -27.52 -5.59
CA THR A 3 2.81 -26.78 -4.40
C THR A 3 1.55 -25.98 -4.72
N ILE A 4 0.48 -26.20 -3.97
CA ILE A 4 -0.76 -25.43 -4.12
C ILE A 4 -0.55 -24.09 -3.41
N ILE A 5 -0.70 -22.99 -4.15
CA ILE A 5 -0.61 -21.65 -3.58
C ILE A 5 -1.98 -21.24 -3.07
N GLU A 6 -2.11 -21.09 -1.76
CA GLU A 6 -3.39 -20.83 -1.09
C GLU A 6 -3.40 -19.53 -0.27
N ASN A 7 -2.29 -18.82 -0.24
CA ASN A 7 -2.13 -17.68 0.65
C ASN A 7 -2.13 -16.37 -0.11
N LYS A 8 -2.80 -15.38 0.49
CA LYS A 8 -2.76 -13.98 0.04
C LYS A 8 -1.93 -13.17 1.01
N LEU A 9 -1.14 -12.26 0.48
CA LEU A 9 -0.27 -11.37 1.26
C LEU A 9 -0.83 -9.96 1.26
N SER A 10 -0.90 -9.32 2.43
CA SER A 10 -1.16 -7.89 2.57
C SER A 10 0.03 -7.24 3.26
N ILE A 11 0.55 -6.18 2.67
CA ILE A 11 1.68 -5.41 3.18
C ILE A 11 1.21 -3.98 3.45
N GLN A 12 1.60 -3.44 4.61
CA GLN A 12 1.34 -2.03 4.93
C GLN A 12 2.61 -1.40 5.47
N PHE A 13 2.90 -0.19 5.05
CA PHE A 13 4.10 0.51 5.53
C PHE A 13 3.94 2.03 5.52
N ASN A 14 4.70 2.67 6.39
CA ASN A 14 4.92 4.10 6.47
C ASN A 14 6.36 4.35 6.95
N LEU A 15 6.69 5.58 7.29
CA LEU A 15 8.02 5.91 7.81
C LEU A 15 8.29 5.41 9.23
N ASP A 16 7.24 4.98 9.94
CA ASP A 16 7.34 4.51 11.32
C ASP A 16 7.39 3.00 11.45
N GLY A 17 7.01 2.26 10.41
CA GLY A 17 6.99 0.82 10.50
C GLY A 17 6.54 0.10 9.23
N PHE A 18 6.63 -1.22 9.31
CA PHE A 18 6.23 -2.14 8.25
C PHE A 18 5.48 -3.30 8.89
N SER A 19 4.36 -3.68 8.32
CA SER A 19 3.63 -4.87 8.76
C SER A 19 3.14 -5.68 7.57
N PHE A 20 2.94 -6.96 7.79
CA PHE A 20 2.31 -7.79 6.79
C PHE A 20 1.48 -8.90 7.44
N SER A 21 0.47 -9.35 6.70
CA SER A 21 -0.35 -10.48 7.10
C SER A 21 -0.47 -11.46 5.95
N VAL A 22 -0.58 -12.74 6.29
CA VAL A 22 -0.79 -13.82 5.35
C VAL A 22 -2.14 -14.45 5.67
N TYR A 23 -3.02 -14.46 4.68
CA TYR A 23 -4.37 -15.00 4.78
C TYR A 23 -4.48 -16.26 3.94
N ASN A 24 -4.96 -17.37 4.54
CA ASN A 24 -5.18 -18.62 3.83
C ASN A 24 -6.63 -18.70 3.36
N ILE A 25 -6.83 -18.89 2.06
CA ILE A 25 -8.17 -18.88 1.46
C ILE A 25 -8.96 -20.15 1.79
N ILE A 26 -8.31 -21.25 2.10
CA ILE A 26 -8.98 -22.52 2.43
C ILE A 26 -9.48 -22.52 3.87
N SER A 27 -8.61 -22.19 4.83
CA SER A 27 -8.98 -22.10 6.25
C SER A 27 -9.77 -20.82 6.55
N LYS A 28 -9.74 -19.83 5.66
CA LYS A 28 -10.36 -18.50 5.81
C LYS A 28 -9.89 -17.78 7.07
N LYS A 29 -8.60 -17.88 7.36
CA LYS A 29 -7.99 -17.30 8.55
C LYS A 29 -6.68 -16.62 8.19
N GLU A 30 -6.35 -15.58 8.98
CA GLU A 30 -5.00 -15.04 9.01
C GLU A 30 -4.10 -16.07 9.69
N VAL A 31 -3.10 -16.56 8.95
CA VAL A 31 -2.20 -17.62 9.43
C VAL A 31 -0.87 -17.08 9.91
N TYR A 32 -0.56 -15.81 9.58
CA TYR A 32 0.67 -15.17 9.99
C TYR A 32 0.50 -13.66 9.98
N PHE A 33 1.02 -13.00 11.01
CA PHE A 33 1.11 -11.54 11.09
C PHE A 33 2.43 -11.16 11.74
N ARG A 34 3.09 -10.16 11.17
CA ARG A 34 4.30 -9.59 11.77
C ARG A 34 4.35 -8.08 11.57
N GLU A 35 4.80 -7.41 12.62
CA GLU A 35 4.97 -5.97 12.64
C GLU A 35 6.41 -5.63 12.96
N TYR A 36 6.99 -4.72 12.18
CA TYR A 36 8.33 -4.18 12.38
C TYR A 36 8.20 -2.70 12.69
N ASP A 37 8.71 -2.29 13.82
CA ASP A 37 8.66 -0.91 14.28
C ASP A 37 10.00 -0.23 13.99
N PHE A 38 9.94 0.97 13.39
CA PHE A 38 11.14 1.75 13.08
C PHE A 38 11.39 2.85 14.13
N GLU A 39 10.80 2.74 15.32
CA GLU A 39 11.03 3.68 16.42
C GLU A 39 12.53 3.87 16.65
N ASN A 40 12.93 5.09 17.01
CA ASN A 40 14.32 5.50 17.21
C ASN A 40 15.17 5.55 15.94
N SER A 41 14.59 5.30 14.76
CA SER A 41 15.27 5.49 13.49
C SER A 41 14.64 6.68 12.78
N GLN A 42 15.48 7.62 12.32
CA GLN A 42 14.99 8.68 11.45
C GLN A 42 14.87 8.11 10.03
N VAL A 43 13.71 7.56 9.71
CA VAL A 43 13.46 6.95 8.42
C VAL A 43 12.95 8.01 7.45
N THR A 44 13.66 8.19 6.35
CA THR A 44 13.25 9.05 5.23
C THR A 44 12.66 8.19 4.12
N PRO A 45 11.91 8.76 3.17
CA PRO A 45 11.41 7.97 2.02
C PRO A 45 12.52 7.24 1.28
N GLU A 46 13.73 7.81 1.21
CA GLU A 46 14.86 7.20 0.52
C GLU A 46 15.39 5.98 1.26
N ASN A 47 15.52 6.04 2.59
CA ASN A 47 16.05 4.91 3.34
C ASN A 47 14.98 3.91 3.79
N LEU A 48 13.70 4.22 3.60
CA LEU A 48 12.61 3.28 3.83
C LEU A 48 12.80 2.02 2.96
N LEU A 49 13.22 2.18 1.72
CA LEU A 49 13.47 1.06 0.82
C LEU A 49 14.54 0.11 1.39
N LEU A 50 15.60 0.66 1.97
CA LEU A 50 16.66 -0.15 2.59
C LEU A 50 16.13 -0.96 3.77
N LYS A 51 15.26 -0.36 4.58
CA LYS A 51 14.61 -1.04 5.70
C LYS A 51 13.73 -2.18 5.22
N ILE A 52 12.94 -1.95 4.18
CA ILE A 52 12.05 -2.96 3.61
C ILE A 52 12.86 -4.10 2.96
N LYS A 53 13.92 -3.79 2.23
CA LYS A 53 14.82 -4.81 1.65
C LYS A 53 15.40 -5.71 2.74
N ASP A 54 15.81 -5.14 3.85
CA ASP A 54 16.34 -5.89 4.99
C ASP A 54 15.30 -6.88 5.53
N ILE A 55 14.06 -6.43 5.71
CA ILE A 55 12.97 -7.28 6.19
C ILE A 55 12.71 -8.43 5.21
N PHE A 56 12.65 -8.14 3.90
CA PHE A 56 12.45 -9.17 2.88
C PHE A 56 13.58 -10.19 2.84
N ASN A 57 14.81 -9.77 3.12
CA ASN A 57 15.95 -10.68 3.12
C ASN A 57 16.02 -11.54 4.39
N THR A 58 15.42 -11.10 5.48
CA THR A 58 15.53 -11.78 6.78
C THR A 58 14.28 -12.53 7.19
N ASP A 59 13.09 -12.15 6.69
CA ASP A 59 11.84 -12.81 7.04
C ASP A 59 11.45 -13.82 5.97
N SER A 60 11.58 -15.10 6.31
CA SER A 60 11.32 -16.20 5.37
C SER A 60 9.85 -16.27 4.92
N GLN A 61 8.92 -15.75 5.71
CA GLN A 61 7.51 -15.74 5.34
C GLN A 61 7.23 -14.88 4.11
N LEU A 62 8.03 -13.84 3.88
CA LEU A 62 7.91 -12.97 2.71
C LEU A 62 8.54 -13.57 1.45
N GLN A 63 9.27 -14.66 1.57
CA GLN A 63 9.97 -15.31 0.46
C GLN A 63 9.14 -16.41 -0.21
N ASN A 64 7.91 -16.61 0.25
CA ASN A 64 6.99 -17.58 -0.33
C ASN A 64 6.28 -17.01 -1.56
N ASP A 65 5.71 -17.90 -2.36
CA ASP A 65 4.81 -17.49 -3.44
C ASP A 65 3.41 -17.22 -2.88
N PHE A 66 2.76 -16.20 -3.41
CA PHE A 66 1.42 -15.79 -2.97
C PHE A 66 0.44 -15.79 -4.14
N LEU A 67 -0.82 -16.11 -3.84
CA LEU A 67 -1.92 -16.08 -4.79
C LEU A 67 -2.18 -14.65 -5.28
N SER A 68 -2.13 -13.71 -4.36
CA SER A 68 -2.23 -12.28 -4.66
C SER A 68 -1.52 -11.47 -3.59
N VAL A 69 -1.13 -10.25 -3.95
CA VAL A 69 -0.44 -9.33 -3.04
C VAL A 69 -1.16 -7.99 -3.07
N LEU A 70 -1.53 -7.47 -1.89
CA LEU A 70 -2.06 -6.14 -1.71
C LEU A 70 -1.03 -5.31 -0.94
N VAL A 71 -0.67 -4.15 -1.49
CA VAL A 71 0.29 -3.23 -0.90
C VAL A 71 -0.45 -1.96 -0.47
N ILE A 72 -0.33 -1.60 0.81
CA ILE A 72 -1.04 -0.45 1.39
C ILE A 72 -0.02 0.62 1.77
N HIS A 73 -0.11 1.78 1.09
CA HIS A 73 0.72 2.94 1.35
C HIS A 73 0.08 3.81 2.42
N GLN A 74 0.79 4.11 3.48
CA GLN A 74 0.30 4.97 4.56
C GLN A 74 1.13 6.25 4.65
N ASN A 75 0.50 7.39 4.36
CA ASN A 75 1.06 8.72 4.52
C ASN A 75 -0.06 9.76 4.58
N ASN A 76 0.31 11.00 4.83
CA ASN A 76 -0.65 12.12 4.91
C ASN A 76 -0.84 12.83 3.57
N LEU A 77 -0.35 12.25 2.48
CA LEU A 77 -0.31 12.89 1.17
C LEU A 77 -1.46 12.37 0.30
N SER A 78 -2.70 12.61 0.73
CA SER A 78 -3.88 12.16 -0.01
C SER A 78 -5.03 13.19 0.10
N VAL A 79 -5.89 13.20 -0.91
CA VAL A 79 -7.09 14.04 -0.95
C VAL A 79 -8.20 13.34 -1.71
N LEU A 80 -9.44 13.45 -1.21
CA LEU A 80 -10.63 12.93 -1.89
C LEU A 80 -11.13 13.95 -2.90
N VAL A 81 -11.34 13.52 -4.15
CA VAL A 81 -11.84 14.35 -5.24
C VAL A 81 -13.11 13.71 -5.79
N PRO A 82 -14.27 14.38 -5.69
CA PRO A 82 -15.50 13.88 -6.31
C PRO A 82 -15.32 13.67 -7.81
N ASN A 83 -15.94 12.61 -8.36
CA ASN A 83 -15.78 12.24 -9.76
C ASN A 83 -16.08 13.40 -10.73
N ARG A 84 -17.08 14.21 -10.43
CA ARG A 84 -17.46 15.34 -11.29
C ARG A 84 -16.40 16.42 -11.41
N TYR A 85 -15.46 16.49 -10.46
CA TYR A 85 -14.36 17.45 -10.46
C TYR A 85 -13.03 16.83 -10.81
N PHE A 86 -12.99 15.51 -11.02
CA PHE A 86 -11.77 14.78 -11.24
C PHE A 86 -11.34 14.85 -12.71
N ASN A 87 -10.07 15.23 -12.91
CA ASN A 87 -9.42 15.19 -14.21
C ASN A 87 -8.06 14.52 -14.04
N GLU A 88 -7.87 13.38 -14.69
CA GLU A 88 -6.65 12.59 -14.59
C GLU A 88 -5.40 13.38 -15.02
N LYS A 89 -5.55 14.35 -15.91
CA LYS A 89 -4.44 15.20 -16.37
C LYS A 89 -3.98 16.21 -15.32
N GLU A 90 -4.74 16.40 -14.25
CA GLU A 90 -4.49 17.40 -13.22
C GLU A 90 -4.21 16.79 -11.85
N LEU A 91 -3.74 15.54 -11.79
CA LEU A 91 -3.55 14.82 -10.53
C LEU A 91 -2.70 15.60 -9.53
N ALA A 92 -1.58 16.15 -9.97
CA ALA A 92 -0.67 16.87 -9.07
C ALA A 92 -1.31 18.13 -8.48
N SER A 93 -2.24 18.77 -9.19
CA SER A 93 -2.89 20.01 -8.73
C SER A 93 -3.76 19.79 -7.50
N TYR A 94 -4.35 18.61 -7.34
CA TYR A 94 -5.20 18.31 -6.20
C TYR A 94 -4.44 18.26 -4.88
N LEU A 95 -3.13 18.02 -4.93
CA LEU A 95 -2.27 17.92 -3.76
C LEU A 95 -1.51 19.22 -3.46
N ASN A 96 -1.50 20.19 -4.38
CA ASN A 96 -0.71 21.41 -4.26
C ASN A 96 -1.08 22.28 -3.05
N PHE A 97 -2.29 22.19 -2.55
CA PHE A 97 -2.74 22.99 -1.41
C PHE A 97 -2.27 22.42 -0.07
N ASN A 98 -1.93 21.14 -0.02
CA ASN A 98 -1.65 20.42 1.23
C ASN A 98 -0.21 19.94 1.34
N VAL A 99 0.56 20.01 0.25
CA VAL A 99 1.92 19.50 0.21
C VAL A 99 2.83 20.61 -0.30
N LYS A 100 3.81 21.00 0.52
CA LYS A 100 4.92 21.82 0.02
C LYS A 100 5.55 21.07 -1.14
N LYS A 101 5.68 21.73 -2.28
CA LYS A 101 6.28 21.17 -3.50
C LYS A 101 7.66 20.57 -3.22
N LEU A 102 7.67 19.34 -2.78
CA LEU A 102 8.76 18.43 -3.07
C LEU A 102 8.49 17.93 -4.49
N THR A 103 9.51 17.67 -5.26
CA THR A 103 9.39 17.07 -6.58
C THR A 103 8.42 15.91 -6.53
N ILE A 104 7.18 16.14 -6.94
CA ILE A 104 6.16 15.09 -7.00
C ILE A 104 6.36 14.40 -8.34
N ASP A 105 7.17 13.33 -8.34
CA ASP A 105 7.48 12.60 -9.55
C ASP A 105 6.34 11.66 -9.99
N TYR A 106 5.45 11.28 -9.05
CA TYR A 106 4.38 10.35 -9.37
C TYR A 106 3.19 10.55 -8.42
N VAL A 107 2.01 10.66 -9.02
CA VAL A 107 0.74 10.76 -8.28
C VAL A 107 -0.19 9.66 -8.76
N ALA A 108 -0.81 8.95 -7.84
CA ALA A 108 -1.75 7.88 -8.10
C ALA A 108 -3.15 8.25 -7.61
N PHE A 109 -4.12 7.45 -7.97
CA PHE A 109 -5.46 7.57 -7.41
C PHE A 109 -6.10 6.20 -7.26
N ASP A 110 -6.95 6.08 -6.22
CA ASP A 110 -7.80 4.93 -5.98
C ASP A 110 -9.25 5.31 -6.24
N TYR A 111 -10.00 4.44 -6.87
CA TYR A 111 -11.41 4.67 -7.15
C TYR A 111 -12.28 4.19 -6.00
N LEU A 112 -13.01 5.11 -5.38
CA LEU A 112 -13.99 4.82 -4.33
C LEU A 112 -15.41 4.88 -4.94
N LYS A 113 -15.83 3.75 -5.47
CA LYS A 113 -17.06 3.63 -6.26
C LYS A 113 -18.30 4.07 -5.48
N VAL A 114 -18.45 3.63 -4.24
CA VAL A 114 -19.63 3.94 -3.41
C VAL A 114 -19.74 5.43 -3.11
N LEU A 115 -18.60 6.12 -2.97
CA LEU A 115 -18.56 7.56 -2.72
C LEU A 115 -18.54 8.39 -4.00
N GLU A 116 -18.52 7.75 -5.16
CA GLU A 116 -18.35 8.42 -6.46
C GLU A 116 -17.20 9.44 -6.42
N SER A 117 -16.09 9.01 -5.83
CA SER A 117 -14.91 9.84 -5.60
C SER A 117 -13.64 9.07 -5.90
N LYS A 118 -12.56 9.80 -6.08
CA LYS A 118 -11.21 9.24 -6.20
C LYS A 118 -10.36 9.74 -5.07
N ASN A 119 -9.56 8.85 -4.50
CA ASN A 119 -8.55 9.21 -3.52
C ASN A 119 -7.23 9.42 -4.24
N VAL A 120 -6.80 10.67 -4.35
CA VAL A 120 -5.56 11.06 -5.03
C VAL A 120 -4.45 11.11 -4.00
N TYR A 121 -3.32 10.46 -4.26
CA TYR A 121 -2.25 10.36 -3.27
C TYR A 121 -0.89 10.20 -3.92
N ILE A 122 0.16 10.36 -3.11
CA ILE A 122 1.54 10.14 -3.53
C ILE A 122 2.00 8.79 -2.95
N PRO A 123 2.15 7.75 -3.79
CA PRO A 123 2.70 6.48 -3.32
C PRO A 123 4.21 6.55 -3.13
N TYR A 124 4.76 5.59 -2.37
CA TYR A 124 6.20 5.37 -2.32
C TYR A 124 6.61 4.58 -3.57
N ILE A 125 6.84 5.27 -4.67
CA ILE A 125 7.03 4.62 -5.98
C ILE A 125 8.28 3.73 -6.02
N ASN A 126 9.34 4.11 -5.33
CA ASN A 126 10.55 3.29 -5.24
C ASN A 126 10.28 1.94 -4.58
N ILE A 127 9.37 1.92 -3.59
CA ILE A 127 8.95 0.68 -2.94
C ILE A 127 8.12 -0.17 -3.90
N ASN A 128 7.18 0.44 -4.63
CA ASN A 128 6.40 -0.27 -5.64
C ASN A 128 7.30 -0.94 -6.70
N ASN A 129 8.31 -0.23 -7.16
CA ASN A 129 9.24 -0.78 -8.15
C ASN A 129 10.00 -2.00 -7.60
N TYR A 130 10.44 -1.92 -6.35
CA TYR A 130 11.11 -3.04 -5.69
C TYR A 130 10.16 -4.24 -5.51
N LEU A 131 8.94 -3.99 -5.05
CA LEU A 131 7.95 -5.06 -4.82
C LEU A 131 7.54 -5.72 -6.14
N PHE A 132 7.46 -4.96 -7.22
CA PHE A 132 7.19 -5.51 -8.54
C PHE A 132 8.28 -6.49 -8.98
N GLN A 133 9.54 -6.19 -8.71
CA GLN A 133 10.64 -7.10 -9.00
C GLN A 133 10.55 -8.41 -8.20
N ASN A 134 9.99 -8.37 -6.99
CA ASN A 134 9.85 -9.54 -6.14
C ASN A 134 8.60 -10.37 -6.43
N PHE A 135 7.46 -9.73 -6.67
CA PHE A 135 6.17 -10.40 -6.76
C PHE A 135 5.57 -10.40 -8.17
N GLY A 136 6.08 -9.57 -9.09
CA GLY A 136 5.38 -9.30 -10.33
C GLY A 136 4.18 -8.38 -10.09
N GLU A 137 3.07 -8.63 -10.77
CA GLU A 137 1.87 -7.81 -10.61
C GLU A 137 1.30 -7.90 -9.19
N PHE A 138 0.90 -6.74 -8.65
CA PHE A 138 0.22 -6.65 -7.38
C PHE A 138 -0.73 -5.45 -7.40
N GLU A 139 -1.71 -5.46 -6.49
CA GLU A 139 -2.61 -4.34 -6.25
C GLU A 139 -2.02 -3.44 -5.18
N TYR A 140 -2.12 -2.12 -5.35
CA TYR A 140 -1.71 -1.18 -4.30
C TYR A 140 -2.77 -0.10 -4.11
N LYS A 141 -2.91 0.35 -2.86
CA LYS A 141 -3.89 1.35 -2.46
C LYS A 141 -3.32 2.24 -1.37
N HIS A 142 -3.92 3.41 -1.21
CA HIS A 142 -3.66 4.26 -0.05
C HIS A 142 -4.40 3.70 1.17
N HIS A 143 -3.81 3.87 2.34
CA HIS A 143 -4.38 3.43 3.62
C HIS A 143 -5.80 3.95 3.85
N SER A 144 -6.06 5.23 3.57
CA SER A 144 -7.39 5.82 3.75
C SER A 144 -8.43 5.19 2.84
N THR A 145 -8.07 4.79 1.62
CA THR A 145 -8.96 4.05 0.73
C THR A 145 -9.43 2.75 1.37
N VAL A 146 -8.50 1.99 1.93
CA VAL A 146 -8.79 0.69 2.56
C VAL A 146 -9.72 0.88 3.76
N LEU A 147 -9.46 1.88 4.60
CA LEU A 147 -10.29 2.19 5.75
C LEU A 147 -11.72 2.58 5.35
N ILE A 148 -11.86 3.42 4.34
CA ILE A 148 -13.17 3.84 3.83
C ILE A 148 -13.94 2.65 3.27
N GLU A 149 -13.30 1.80 2.47
CA GLU A 149 -13.93 0.60 1.93
C GLU A 149 -14.43 -0.34 3.04
N LYS A 150 -13.63 -0.54 4.09
CA LYS A 150 -14.03 -1.35 5.23
C LYS A 150 -15.23 -0.76 5.98
N LEU A 151 -15.23 0.55 6.22
CA LEU A 151 -16.33 1.23 6.91
C LEU A 151 -17.62 1.12 6.12
N LEU A 152 -17.57 1.28 4.79
CA LEU A 152 -18.75 1.18 3.94
C LEU A 152 -19.29 -0.26 3.89
N ASN A 153 -18.46 -1.25 3.96
CA ASN A 153 -18.86 -2.65 3.98
C ASN A 153 -19.48 -3.08 5.31
N THR A 154 -19.10 -2.43 6.41
CA THR A 154 -19.62 -2.76 7.75
C THR A 154 -20.94 -2.08 8.08
N THR A 155 -21.37 -1.09 7.28
CA THR A 155 -22.62 -0.34 7.50
C THR A 155 -23.83 -0.91 6.75
N ASN A 156 -23.65 -2.01 6.05
CA ASN A 156 -24.74 -2.68 5.33
C ASN A 156 -25.39 -3.76 6.17
#